data_35d5a5a2c7d5447b9659f4af0b4121b5
#
_entry.id   35d5a5a2c7d5447b9659f4af0b4121b5
#
_cell.length_a   1.000
_cell.length_b   1.000
_cell.length_c   1.000
_cell.angle_alpha   90.00
_cell.angle_beta   90.00
_cell.angle_gamma   90.00
#
_symmetry.space_group_name_H-M   'P 1'
#
loop_
_entity.id
_entity.type
_entity.pdbx_description
1 polymer ?
#
loop_
_entity_poly.entity_id
_entity_poly.type
_entity_poly.pdbx_seq_one_letter_code
_entity_poly.pdbx_strand_id
1 'polypeptide(L)'
;VREWLAQSTPAKNVLNLLLHPRLGAVVFMMLESPAFAWTVEELAKRAHMSRASFAQLFREVSNSTPLAVLTALRLQFAAQMLSRGTQPLIVIAESVGYASESSFHKVFLREFGCTPGEYRKRVKALAA
;
A
#
# COMPACT_ATOMS: atom_id res chain seq x y z
N VAL A 1 15.68 -2.99 8.59
CA VAL A 1 15.79 -3.17 7.14
C VAL A 1 15.36 -4.58 6.76
N ARG A 2 15.86 -5.57 7.47
CA ARG A 2 15.51 -6.97 7.22
C ARG A 2 14.02 -7.25 7.45
N GLU A 3 13.49 -6.70 8.54
CA GLU A 3 12.07 -6.83 8.86
C GLU A 3 11.21 -6.14 7.81
N TRP A 4 11.66 -4.99 7.35
CA TRP A 4 10.99 -4.26 6.29
C TRP A 4 10.97 -5.08 4.99
N LEU A 5 12.09 -5.72 4.64
CA LEU A 5 12.15 -6.57 3.45
C LEU A 5 11.24 -7.78 3.56
N ALA A 6 11.12 -8.37 4.77
CA ALA A 6 10.21 -9.47 5.00
C ALA A 6 8.76 -9.03 4.85
N GLN A 7 8.44 -7.81 5.29
CA GLN A 7 7.10 -7.25 5.17
C GLN A 7 6.80 -6.77 3.75
N SER A 8 7.81 -6.64 2.90
CA SER A 8 7.61 -6.23 1.52
C SER A 8 7.34 -7.42 0.59
N THR A 9 7.19 -8.63 1.12
CA THR A 9 6.76 -9.78 0.34
C THR A 9 5.45 -9.57 -0.42
N PRO A 10 4.59 -8.58 -0.07
CA PRO A 10 3.47 -8.23 -0.93
C PRO A 10 3.86 -7.91 -2.37
N ALA A 11 5.14 -7.58 -2.62
CA ALA A 11 5.60 -7.29 -3.98
C ALA A 11 5.39 -8.47 -4.93
N LYS A 12 5.62 -9.71 -4.46
CA LYS A 12 5.37 -10.91 -5.27
C LYS A 12 3.88 -11.09 -5.51
N ASN A 13 3.08 -10.85 -4.47
CA ASN A 13 1.64 -11.00 -4.56
C ASN A 13 1.04 -9.97 -5.50
N VAL A 14 1.58 -8.75 -5.50
CA VAL A 14 1.13 -7.69 -6.42
C VAL A 14 1.40 -8.08 -7.86
N LEU A 15 2.56 -8.66 -8.15
CA LEU A 15 2.86 -9.11 -9.49
C LEU A 15 1.89 -10.19 -9.96
N ASN A 16 1.59 -11.17 -9.11
CA ASN A 16 0.60 -12.20 -9.42
C ASN A 16 -0.77 -11.60 -9.71
N LEU A 17 -1.17 -10.61 -8.91
CA LEU A 17 -2.43 -9.92 -9.10
C LEU A 17 -2.46 -9.17 -10.43
N LEU A 18 -1.39 -8.45 -10.76
CA LEU A 18 -1.31 -7.68 -12.01
C LEU A 18 -1.38 -8.58 -13.24
N LEU A 19 -0.84 -9.78 -13.15
CA LEU A 19 -0.86 -10.73 -14.26
C LEU A 19 -2.17 -11.50 -14.37
N HIS A 20 -3.02 -11.40 -13.34
CA HIS A 20 -4.29 -12.13 -13.35
C HIS A 20 -5.28 -11.48 -14.32
N PRO A 21 -5.96 -12.28 -15.19
CA PRO A 21 -6.85 -11.73 -16.22
C PRO A 21 -8.00 -10.89 -15.68
N ARG A 22 -8.50 -11.20 -14.49
CA ARG A 22 -9.66 -10.50 -13.93
C ARG A 22 -9.29 -9.43 -12.90
N LEU A 23 -8.15 -9.57 -12.23
CA LEU A 23 -7.76 -8.67 -11.14
C LEU A 23 -6.73 -7.63 -11.56
N GLY A 24 -6.02 -7.87 -12.65
CA GLY A 24 -4.91 -7.02 -13.05
C GLY A 24 -5.28 -5.56 -13.26
N ALA A 25 -6.38 -5.31 -13.96
CA ALA A 25 -6.82 -3.95 -14.24
C ALA A 25 -7.18 -3.19 -12.95
N VAL A 26 -7.80 -3.88 -11.99
CA VAL A 26 -8.21 -3.26 -10.73
C VAL A 26 -6.98 -2.92 -9.87
N VAL A 27 -6.03 -3.82 -9.81
CA VAL A 27 -4.80 -3.58 -9.06
C VAL A 27 -4.00 -2.45 -9.70
N PHE A 28 -3.99 -2.38 -11.03
CA PHE A 28 -3.36 -1.28 -11.75
C PHE A 28 -3.99 0.07 -11.36
N MET A 29 -5.32 0.11 -11.23
CA MET A 29 -6.03 1.32 -10.77
C MET A 29 -5.62 1.71 -9.36
N MET A 30 -5.43 0.73 -8.47
CA MET A 30 -4.95 0.99 -7.11
C MET A 30 -3.55 1.61 -7.12
N LEU A 31 -2.68 1.13 -8.01
CA LEU A 31 -1.33 1.65 -8.15
C LEU A 31 -1.31 3.06 -8.73
N GLU A 32 -2.19 3.33 -9.70
CA GLU A 32 -2.24 4.65 -10.33
C GLU A 32 -2.84 5.72 -9.41
N SER A 33 -3.77 5.33 -8.55
CA SER A 33 -4.50 6.26 -7.68
C SER A 33 -4.55 5.73 -6.25
N PRO A 34 -3.41 5.66 -5.56
CA PRO A 34 -3.40 5.12 -4.20
C PRO A 34 -4.20 5.95 -3.22
N ALA A 35 -4.35 7.26 -3.47
CA ALA A 35 -5.10 8.15 -2.59
C ALA A 35 -6.61 8.08 -2.76
N PHE A 36 -7.09 7.44 -3.81
CA PHE A 36 -8.52 7.30 -4.03
C PHE A 36 -9.15 6.51 -2.86
N ALA A 37 -10.37 6.86 -2.48
CA ALA A 37 -11.07 6.21 -1.37
C ALA A 37 -11.61 4.83 -1.78
N TRP A 38 -10.71 3.89 -2.01
CA TRP A 38 -11.06 2.54 -2.43
C TRP A 38 -11.79 1.78 -1.32
N THR A 39 -12.87 1.11 -1.70
CA THR A 39 -13.56 0.15 -0.84
C THR A 39 -13.59 -1.19 -1.56
N VAL A 40 -13.86 -2.26 -0.82
CA VAL A 40 -13.98 -3.59 -1.44
C VAL A 40 -15.11 -3.58 -2.47
N GLU A 41 -16.21 -2.89 -2.16
CA GLU A 41 -17.35 -2.75 -3.06
C GLU A 41 -16.95 -2.06 -4.37
N GLU A 42 -16.20 -0.97 -4.28
CA GLU A 42 -15.77 -0.23 -5.46
C GLU A 42 -14.80 -1.07 -6.30
N LEU A 43 -13.87 -1.75 -5.66
CA LEU A 43 -12.92 -2.61 -6.36
C LEU A 43 -13.62 -3.77 -7.06
N ALA A 44 -14.56 -4.42 -6.37
CA ALA A 44 -15.32 -5.52 -6.94
C ALA A 44 -16.13 -5.04 -8.15
N LYS A 45 -16.75 -3.90 -8.04
CA LYS A 45 -17.51 -3.28 -9.13
C LYS A 45 -16.62 -3.06 -10.36
N ARG A 46 -15.43 -2.54 -10.16
CA ARG A 46 -14.46 -2.31 -11.24
C ARG A 46 -14.00 -3.61 -11.89
N ALA A 47 -14.01 -4.71 -11.13
CA ALA A 47 -13.66 -6.04 -11.63
C ALA A 47 -14.87 -6.75 -12.23
N HIS A 48 -16.06 -6.15 -12.23
CA HIS A 48 -17.32 -6.74 -12.70
C HIS A 48 -17.65 -8.01 -11.93
N MET A 49 -17.46 -7.99 -10.61
CA MET A 49 -17.67 -9.14 -9.74
C MET A 49 -18.49 -8.72 -8.52
N SER A 50 -19.15 -9.70 -7.92
CA SER A 50 -19.77 -9.49 -6.62
C SER A 50 -18.66 -9.30 -5.58
N ARG A 51 -19.01 -8.64 -4.47
CA ARG A 51 -18.05 -8.41 -3.40
C ARG A 51 -17.44 -9.72 -2.88
N ALA A 52 -18.31 -10.72 -2.64
CA ALA A 52 -17.88 -12.00 -2.09
C ALA A 52 -16.95 -12.74 -3.05
N SER A 53 -17.31 -12.80 -4.34
CA SER A 53 -16.50 -13.46 -5.35
C SER A 53 -15.16 -12.77 -5.55
N PHE A 54 -15.18 -11.43 -5.54
CA PHE A 54 -13.96 -10.64 -5.69
C PHE A 54 -13.00 -10.89 -4.52
N ALA A 55 -13.51 -10.82 -3.29
CA ALA A 55 -12.70 -11.03 -2.09
C ALA A 55 -12.10 -12.44 -2.07
N GLN A 56 -12.90 -13.45 -2.45
CA GLN A 56 -12.43 -14.83 -2.49
C GLN A 56 -11.33 -15.02 -3.53
N LEU A 57 -11.55 -14.54 -4.75
CA LEU A 57 -10.56 -14.66 -5.82
C LEU A 57 -9.28 -13.91 -5.45
N PHE A 58 -9.42 -12.72 -4.89
CA PHE A 58 -8.28 -11.92 -4.48
C PHE A 58 -7.42 -12.66 -3.45
N ARG A 59 -8.07 -13.30 -2.46
CA ARG A 59 -7.38 -14.09 -1.46
C ARG A 59 -6.71 -15.33 -2.07
N GLU A 60 -7.35 -15.97 -3.00
CA GLU A 60 -6.77 -17.15 -3.68
C GLU A 60 -5.50 -16.78 -4.44
N VAL A 61 -5.49 -15.62 -5.10
CA VAL A 61 -4.36 -15.19 -5.92
C VAL A 61 -3.24 -14.59 -5.07
N SER A 62 -3.58 -13.77 -4.08
CA SER A 62 -2.60 -12.99 -3.32
C SER A 62 -2.35 -13.50 -1.91
N ASN A 63 -3.18 -14.42 -1.42
CA ASN A 63 -3.16 -14.87 -0.03
C ASN A 63 -3.36 -13.71 0.95
N SER A 64 -4.08 -12.68 0.52
CA SER A 64 -4.29 -11.46 1.31
C SER A 64 -5.65 -10.85 0.97
N THR A 65 -6.04 -9.82 1.71
CA THR A 65 -7.28 -9.09 1.43
C THR A 65 -7.00 -7.89 0.54
N PRO A 66 -8.01 -7.40 -0.21
CA PRO A 66 -7.82 -6.21 -1.04
C PRO A 66 -7.34 -4.99 -0.25
N LEU A 67 -7.92 -4.76 0.93
CA LEU A 67 -7.54 -3.59 1.73
C LEU A 67 -6.15 -3.74 2.34
N ALA A 68 -5.72 -4.95 2.67
CA ALA A 68 -4.36 -5.19 3.16
C ALA A 68 -3.34 -4.90 2.07
N VAL A 69 -3.62 -5.29 0.83
CA VAL A 69 -2.74 -4.99 -0.30
C VAL A 69 -2.72 -3.48 -0.56
N LEU A 70 -3.87 -2.82 -0.50
CA LEU A 70 -3.95 -1.37 -0.68
C LEU A 70 -3.10 -0.64 0.37
N THR A 71 -3.21 -1.05 1.64
CA THR A 71 -2.40 -0.47 2.72
C THR A 71 -0.91 -0.64 2.42
N ALA A 72 -0.50 -1.85 2.03
CA ALA A 72 0.90 -2.11 1.70
C ALA A 72 1.39 -1.21 0.56
N LEU A 73 0.59 -1.03 -0.48
CA LEU A 73 0.92 -0.17 -1.61
C LEU A 73 1.06 1.29 -1.20
N ARG A 74 0.10 1.78 -0.42
CA ARG A 74 0.14 3.16 0.09
C ARG A 74 1.40 3.42 0.90
N LEU A 75 1.75 2.49 1.78
CA LEU A 75 2.94 2.65 2.62
C LEU A 75 4.24 2.51 1.83
N GLN A 76 4.26 1.70 0.77
CA GLN A 76 5.41 1.62 -0.12
C GLN A 76 5.66 2.96 -0.82
N PHE A 77 4.62 3.60 -1.34
CA PHE A 77 4.74 4.91 -1.93
C PHE A 77 5.20 5.95 -0.90
N ALA A 78 4.63 5.90 0.31
CA ALA A 78 5.03 6.80 1.38
C ALA A 78 6.50 6.61 1.74
N ALA A 79 6.96 5.37 1.83
CA ALA A 79 8.36 5.07 2.13
C ALA A 79 9.29 5.66 1.08
N GLN A 80 8.93 5.57 -0.20
CA GLN A 80 9.71 6.16 -1.26
C GLN A 80 9.78 7.69 -1.12
N MET A 81 8.66 8.33 -0.81
CA MET A 81 8.61 9.78 -0.61
C MET A 81 9.45 10.19 0.59
N LEU A 82 9.42 9.42 1.66
CA LEU A 82 10.23 9.67 2.86
C LEU A 82 11.72 9.57 2.55
N SER A 83 12.12 8.64 1.70
CA SER A 83 13.51 8.42 1.37
C SER A 83 14.07 9.44 0.39
N ARG A 84 13.22 10.04 -0.45
CA ARG A 84 13.66 10.93 -1.53
C ARG A 84 13.61 12.40 -1.21
N GLY A 85 12.80 12.81 -0.24
CA GLY A 85 12.50 14.22 -0.05
C GLY A 85 12.48 14.67 1.38
N THR A 86 12.10 15.94 1.52
CA THR A 86 11.98 16.60 2.81
C THR A 86 10.55 17.09 3.03
N GLN A 87 9.60 16.54 2.28
CA GLN A 87 8.20 16.93 2.39
C GLN A 87 7.66 16.71 3.80
N PRO A 88 6.78 17.61 4.28
CA PRO A 88 6.12 17.40 5.57
C PRO A 88 5.35 16.08 5.58
N LEU A 89 5.29 15.47 6.76
CA LEU A 89 4.60 14.18 6.90
C LEU A 89 3.13 14.25 6.53
N ILE A 90 2.46 15.38 6.81
CA ILE A 90 1.05 15.53 6.43
C ILE A 90 0.87 15.50 4.91
N VAL A 91 1.80 16.08 4.17
CA VAL A 91 1.74 16.08 2.70
C VAL A 91 1.87 14.64 2.17
N ILE A 92 2.81 13.89 2.73
CA ILE A 92 3.00 12.49 2.35
C ILE A 92 1.76 11.67 2.69
N ALA A 93 1.23 11.85 3.92
CA ALA A 93 0.05 11.13 4.37
C ALA A 93 -1.13 11.33 3.42
N GLU A 94 -1.41 12.58 3.07
CA GLU A 94 -2.52 12.90 2.19
C GLU A 94 -2.30 12.38 0.77
N SER A 95 -1.08 12.43 0.28
CA SER A 95 -0.78 12.00 -1.08
C SER A 95 -0.96 10.49 -1.27
N VAL A 96 -0.91 9.71 -0.20
CA VAL A 96 -1.11 8.26 -0.28
C VAL A 96 -2.46 7.81 0.28
N GLY A 97 -3.34 8.76 0.62
CA GLY A 97 -4.73 8.45 0.95
C GLY A 97 -5.13 8.47 2.41
N TYR A 98 -4.30 9.02 3.28
CA TYR A 98 -4.67 9.15 4.70
C TYR A 98 -5.17 10.56 4.98
N ALA A 99 -6.29 10.65 5.72
CA ALA A 99 -6.93 11.91 6.01
C ALA A 99 -6.15 12.75 7.04
N SER A 100 -5.34 12.11 7.88
CA SER A 100 -4.58 12.80 8.90
C SER A 100 -3.19 12.21 9.05
N GLU A 101 -2.28 13.04 9.58
CA GLU A 101 -0.93 12.58 9.90
C GLU A 101 -0.98 11.52 11.00
N SER A 102 -1.91 11.65 11.93
CA SER A 102 -2.09 10.71 13.03
C SER A 102 -2.45 9.29 12.53
N SER A 103 -3.41 9.17 11.61
CA SER A 103 -3.79 7.87 11.05
C SER A 103 -2.63 7.26 10.26
N PHE A 104 -1.94 8.08 9.48
CA PHE A 104 -0.78 7.64 8.72
C PHE A 104 0.33 7.13 9.66
N HIS A 105 0.62 7.88 10.71
CA HIS A 105 1.64 7.52 11.70
C HIS A 105 1.36 6.16 12.32
N LYS A 106 0.12 5.93 12.73
CA LYS A 106 -0.27 4.66 13.36
C LYS A 106 -0.09 3.46 12.43
N VAL A 107 -0.55 3.60 11.19
CA VAL A 107 -0.48 2.50 10.23
C VAL A 107 0.96 2.24 9.83
N PHE A 108 1.74 3.30 9.60
CA PHE A 108 3.14 3.17 9.24
C PHE A 108 3.94 2.48 10.35
N LEU A 109 3.74 2.91 11.60
CA LEU A 109 4.40 2.31 12.75
C LEU A 109 4.06 0.82 12.88
N ARG A 110 2.78 0.48 12.70
CA ARG A 110 2.33 -0.91 12.79
C ARG A 110 3.00 -1.78 11.73
N GLU A 111 3.08 -1.29 10.49
CA GLU A 111 3.57 -2.09 9.37
C GLU A 111 5.10 -2.09 9.23
N PHE A 112 5.74 -0.99 9.56
CA PHE A 112 7.19 -0.84 9.38
C PHE A 112 7.99 -1.00 10.68
N GLY A 113 7.33 -1.00 11.84
CA GLY A 113 8.01 -1.13 13.13
C GLY A 113 8.73 0.13 13.59
N CYS A 114 8.60 1.23 12.86
CA CYS A 114 9.17 2.52 13.25
C CYS A 114 8.28 3.64 12.72
N THR A 115 8.45 4.84 13.28
CA THR A 115 7.66 5.99 12.82
C THR A 115 8.15 6.47 11.47
N PRO A 116 7.31 7.20 10.72
CA PRO A 116 7.75 7.80 9.45
C PRO A 116 8.98 8.68 9.60
N GLY A 117 9.05 9.46 10.67
CA GLY A 117 10.22 10.30 10.93
C GLY A 117 11.49 9.50 11.18
N GLU A 118 11.37 8.43 11.96
CA GLU A 118 12.49 7.52 12.22
C GLU A 118 12.95 6.84 10.94
N TYR A 119 12.00 6.40 10.13
CA TYR A 119 12.31 5.77 8.85
C TYR A 119 13.09 6.71 7.95
N ARG A 120 12.64 7.96 7.82
CA ARG A 120 13.31 8.98 7.02
C ARG A 120 14.77 9.17 7.46
N LYS A 121 14.98 9.26 8.78
CA LYS A 121 16.32 9.43 9.34
C LYS A 121 17.23 8.25 9.03
N ARG A 122 16.71 7.04 9.22
CA ARG A 122 17.47 5.80 8.99
C ARG A 122 17.89 5.66 7.53
N VAL A 123 16.96 5.91 6.62
CA VAL A 123 17.24 5.79 5.18
C VAL A 123 18.27 6.84 4.74
N LYS A 124 18.15 8.06 5.21
CA LYS A 124 19.11 9.11 4.88
C LYS A 124 20.49 8.82 5.45
N ALA A 125 20.56 8.27 6.65
CA ALA A 125 21.82 7.87 7.26
C ALA A 125 22.50 6.76 6.45
N LEU A 126 21.73 5.82 5.94
CA LEU A 126 22.27 4.73 5.11
C LEU A 126 22.75 5.23 3.75
N ALA A 127 22.13 6.26 3.21
CA ALA A 127 22.49 6.83 1.92
C ALA A 127 23.73 7.73 2.01
N ALA A 128 24.01 8.22 3.20
CA ALA A 128 25.21 9.03 3.44
C ALA A 128 26.42 8.10 3.60
#